data_b9985d1f8a6061e7a11d086413f490dc
#
_entry.id   b9985d1f8a6061e7a11d086413f490dc
#
_cell.length_a   1.000
_cell.length_b   1.000
_cell.length_c   1.000
_cell.angle_alpha   90.00
_cell.angle_beta   90.00
_cell.angle_gamma   90.00
#
_symmetry.space_group_name_H-M   'P 1'
#
loop_
_entity.id
_entity.type
_entity.pdbx_description
1 polymer ?
#
loop_
_entity_poly.entity_id
_entity_poly.type
_entity_poly.pdbx_seq_one_letter_code
_entity_poly.pdbx_strand_id
1 'polypeptide(L)'
;MADLNNDGADEIILCHNEEINVIDGQGNVLWTQALAGGMAQYPAAVGDINNDGILEIVVLTAYGNARGGINVFDASGNFLLMMVTNNNPLICAPVLADINNDGELEIIFNGRGKASANVSAGIHVWNLQGEELPGFPFEMPSTPSFTPTLADLDGDGFLELFTATTTALFCVSHTGEMLYTIESQEAYKYSYQSPIVVDLDGNGEWSLVGACHGDNPNHYIRNAHSGEYREGWPKPISSWTYSAPTVVKNEDNYAIFMGMSGQGNVFYQYDANGNVAPGFPLNLTSGIEGFITVADIDGDGENEIITDFNLMEGDLGYIRAWEMDGTEVTEGFPLRPQGLSYMNGANFGDIDGDGQLEIVTLTYIQTMSPDDPVYVTAYALNQPVENLVVGTYKGSNDHMGWLREEEVVISCNPARNLTANTGGDFPEVYLHWTEPEAGSTGNLLNYMITRNGELIADSLVTTEYADSDVLFFETYEYVIIAVFDDGCESSCRPLSVTLIPDAISENAKEAKIYPNPAKGTLHVEGKDILQVELFNIVGQKVLSINESFEAIQLDQLPIGIYFVRLQSKQGEKTVKLIIE
;
A
#
# COMPACT_ATOMS: atom_id res chain seq x y z
N MET A 1 -13.26 -5.20 -1.71
CA MET A 1 -13.59 -4.71 -0.36
C MET A 1 -12.31 -4.21 0.27
N ALA A 2 -12.38 -3.26 1.17
CA ALA A 2 -11.22 -2.73 1.89
C ALA A 2 -11.70 -1.91 3.09
N ASP A 3 -10.94 -1.89 4.18
CA ASP A 3 -11.16 -0.99 5.32
C ASP A 3 -10.73 0.44 4.93
N LEU A 4 -11.67 1.21 4.40
CA LEU A 4 -11.42 2.55 3.88
C LEU A 4 -11.30 3.62 4.97
N ASN A 5 -11.83 3.33 6.15
CA ASN A 5 -11.96 4.31 7.23
C ASN A 5 -11.11 3.94 8.46
N ASN A 6 -10.36 2.83 8.40
CA ASN A 6 -9.52 2.29 9.46
C ASN A 6 -10.29 1.98 10.77
N ASP A 7 -11.51 1.46 10.65
CA ASP A 7 -12.31 1.04 11.82
C ASP A 7 -12.23 -0.47 12.08
N GLY A 8 -11.54 -1.22 11.23
CA GLY A 8 -11.33 -2.66 11.31
C GLY A 8 -12.38 -3.48 10.57
N ALA A 9 -13.31 -2.84 9.85
CA ALA A 9 -14.28 -3.49 9.00
C ALA A 9 -14.10 -3.09 7.52
N ASP A 10 -14.22 -4.04 6.61
CA ASP A 10 -14.13 -3.77 5.18
C ASP A 10 -15.40 -3.12 4.64
N GLU A 11 -15.29 -2.00 3.94
CA GLU A 11 -16.36 -1.48 3.12
C GLU A 11 -16.51 -2.23 1.80
N ILE A 12 -17.77 -2.38 1.36
CA ILE A 12 -18.11 -2.97 0.07
C ILE A 12 -18.15 -1.87 -0.99
N ILE A 13 -17.28 -1.97 -1.98
CA ILE A 13 -17.18 -1.02 -3.09
C ILE A 13 -17.96 -1.58 -4.29
N LEU A 14 -19.11 -1.00 -4.56
CA LEU A 14 -20.01 -1.41 -5.62
C LEU A 14 -19.97 -0.41 -6.78
N CYS A 15 -19.43 -0.84 -7.92
CA CYS A 15 -19.51 -0.10 -9.17
C CYS A 15 -20.60 -0.71 -10.06
N HIS A 16 -21.60 0.08 -10.41
CA HIS A 16 -22.63 -0.39 -11.32
C HIS A 16 -23.10 0.76 -12.24
N ASN A 17 -23.29 0.47 -13.51
CA ASN A 17 -23.64 1.50 -14.50
C ASN A 17 -22.68 2.71 -14.45
N GLU A 18 -23.23 3.91 -14.27
CA GLU A 18 -22.49 5.16 -14.20
C GLU A 18 -22.37 5.68 -12.75
N GLU A 19 -22.39 4.78 -11.76
CA GLU A 19 -22.33 5.12 -10.33
C GLU A 19 -21.38 4.19 -9.57
N ILE A 20 -20.79 4.73 -8.50
CA ILE A 20 -20.11 4.00 -7.44
C ILE A 20 -20.86 4.21 -6.12
N ASN A 21 -21.03 3.14 -5.38
CA ASN A 21 -21.58 3.14 -4.03
C ASN A 21 -20.59 2.48 -3.07
N VAL A 22 -20.35 3.07 -1.93
CA VAL A 22 -19.64 2.45 -0.83
C VAL A 22 -20.64 2.15 0.28
N ILE A 23 -20.61 0.91 0.77
CA ILE A 23 -21.63 0.30 1.61
C ILE A 23 -20.94 -0.31 2.82
N ASP A 24 -21.46 -0.08 4.03
CA ASP A 24 -20.96 -0.73 5.25
C ASP A 24 -21.45 -2.18 5.39
N GLY A 25 -20.89 -2.92 6.35
CA GLY A 25 -21.26 -4.32 6.62
C GLY A 25 -22.70 -4.53 7.09
N GLN A 26 -23.41 -3.47 7.44
CA GLN A 26 -24.83 -3.51 7.78
C GLN A 26 -25.74 -3.25 6.56
N GLY A 27 -25.14 -2.99 5.39
CA GLY A 27 -25.85 -2.71 4.14
C GLY A 27 -26.31 -1.26 3.99
N ASN A 28 -25.80 -0.33 4.81
CA ASN A 28 -26.09 1.09 4.63
C ASN A 28 -25.15 1.70 3.60
N VAL A 29 -25.67 2.45 2.66
CA VAL A 29 -24.86 3.21 1.71
C VAL A 29 -24.23 4.39 2.45
N LEU A 30 -22.91 4.38 2.59
CA LEU A 30 -22.13 5.45 3.21
C LEU A 30 -22.10 6.67 2.30
N TRP A 31 -21.83 6.45 1.02
CA TRP A 31 -21.87 7.49 0.00
C TRP A 31 -22.10 6.91 -1.40
N THR A 32 -22.56 7.77 -2.31
CA THR A 32 -22.74 7.47 -3.75
C THR A 32 -22.15 8.60 -4.56
N GLN A 33 -21.45 8.27 -5.65
CA GLN A 33 -20.93 9.23 -6.61
C GLN A 33 -21.23 8.81 -8.04
N ALA A 34 -21.44 9.79 -8.92
CA ALA A 34 -21.56 9.54 -10.35
C ALA A 34 -20.18 9.37 -10.98
N LEU A 35 -20.04 8.44 -11.92
CA LEU A 35 -18.82 8.18 -12.65
C LEU A 35 -18.76 8.98 -13.94
N ALA A 36 -17.61 9.58 -14.23
CA ALA A 36 -17.35 10.23 -15.50
C ALA A 36 -16.86 9.23 -16.55
N GLY A 37 -17.19 9.48 -17.82
CA GLY A 37 -16.65 8.74 -18.97
C GLY A 37 -17.41 7.50 -19.37
N GLY A 38 -18.46 7.09 -18.66
CA GLY A 38 -19.31 5.95 -18.97
C GLY A 38 -19.54 5.00 -17.79
N MET A 39 -19.75 3.73 -18.10
CA MET A 39 -20.06 2.70 -17.11
C MET A 39 -18.81 1.98 -16.63
N ALA A 40 -18.72 1.67 -15.34
CA ALA A 40 -17.74 0.71 -14.83
C ALA A 40 -18.09 -0.70 -15.31
N GLN A 41 -17.08 -1.45 -15.73
CA GLN A 41 -17.24 -2.80 -16.28
C GLN A 41 -16.35 -3.83 -15.57
N TYR A 42 -15.37 -3.39 -14.79
CA TYR A 42 -14.41 -4.21 -14.07
C TYR A 42 -14.28 -3.71 -12.63
N PRO A 43 -13.76 -4.52 -11.72
CA PRO A 43 -13.57 -4.14 -10.33
C PRO A 43 -12.76 -2.84 -10.18
N ALA A 44 -13.09 -2.06 -9.16
CA ALA A 44 -12.25 -0.96 -8.72
C ALA A 44 -10.96 -1.50 -8.08
N ALA A 45 -9.84 -0.80 -8.28
CA ALA A 45 -8.65 -1.01 -7.47
C ALA A 45 -8.65 -0.08 -6.26
N VAL A 46 -8.01 -0.53 -5.18
CA VAL A 46 -7.88 0.22 -3.93
C VAL A 46 -6.42 0.21 -3.49
N GLY A 47 -5.90 1.36 -3.09
CA GLY A 47 -4.55 1.53 -2.60
C GLY A 47 -4.31 2.94 -2.08
N ASP A 48 -3.31 3.14 -1.26
CA ASP A 48 -2.83 4.46 -0.83
C ASP A 48 -1.97 5.06 -1.95
N ILE A 49 -2.63 5.83 -2.84
CA ILE A 49 -2.01 6.32 -4.09
C ILE A 49 -1.03 7.45 -3.80
N ASN A 50 -1.30 8.25 -2.78
CA ASN A 50 -0.53 9.46 -2.46
C ASN A 50 0.39 9.28 -1.25
N ASN A 51 0.46 8.07 -0.72
CA ASN A 51 1.26 7.68 0.45
C ASN A 51 0.97 8.55 1.70
N ASP A 52 -0.31 8.84 1.95
CA ASP A 52 -0.76 9.61 3.11
C ASP A 52 -1.34 8.72 4.24
N GLY A 53 -1.40 7.40 4.03
CA GLY A 53 -1.92 6.40 4.95
C GLY A 53 -3.43 6.21 4.86
N ILE A 54 -4.09 6.79 3.87
CA ILE A 54 -5.53 6.63 3.59
C ILE A 54 -5.67 5.95 2.23
N LEU A 55 -6.64 5.03 2.12
CA LEU A 55 -6.86 4.31 0.87
C LEU A 55 -7.71 5.14 -0.10
N GLU A 56 -7.32 5.15 -1.37
CA GLU A 56 -8.10 5.67 -2.48
C GLU A 56 -8.72 4.57 -3.30
N ILE A 57 -9.81 4.91 -3.98
CA ILE A 57 -10.56 4.02 -4.87
C ILE A 57 -10.42 4.50 -6.30
N VAL A 58 -9.94 3.63 -7.20
CA VAL A 58 -9.81 3.91 -8.63
C VAL A 58 -10.81 3.12 -9.44
N VAL A 59 -11.62 3.82 -10.22
CA VAL A 59 -12.62 3.23 -11.12
C VAL A 59 -12.36 3.66 -12.55
N LEU A 60 -12.18 2.67 -13.43
CA LEU A 60 -12.16 2.89 -14.88
C LEU A 60 -13.56 2.73 -15.45
N THR A 61 -13.93 3.63 -16.36
CA THR A 61 -15.21 3.59 -17.03
C THR A 61 -15.06 3.51 -18.54
N ALA A 62 -16.05 2.94 -19.21
CA ALA A 62 -16.07 2.83 -20.65
C ALA A 62 -17.45 3.21 -21.23
N TYR A 63 -17.47 3.92 -22.37
CA TYR A 63 -18.69 4.26 -23.10
C TYR A 63 -18.58 3.90 -24.58
N GLY A 64 -19.24 2.83 -24.96
CA GLY A 64 -19.18 2.29 -26.31
C GLY A 64 -17.73 1.93 -26.68
N ASN A 65 -17.30 2.29 -27.90
CA ASN A 65 -15.94 2.04 -28.38
C ASN A 65 -15.08 3.32 -28.43
N ALA A 66 -15.46 4.37 -27.70
CA ALA A 66 -14.98 5.71 -28.04
C ALA A 66 -14.43 6.53 -26.89
N ARG A 67 -14.85 6.28 -25.69
CA ARG A 67 -14.49 7.08 -24.51
C ARG A 67 -14.35 6.19 -23.30
N GLY A 68 -13.57 6.65 -22.34
CA GLY A 68 -13.46 6.10 -21.02
C GLY A 68 -13.24 7.20 -20.02
N GLY A 69 -13.17 6.85 -18.76
CA GLY A 69 -12.87 7.76 -17.66
C GLY A 69 -11.97 7.10 -16.65
N ILE A 70 -11.20 7.94 -15.97
CA ILE A 70 -10.47 7.63 -14.76
C ILE A 70 -11.16 8.42 -13.66
N ASN A 71 -11.60 7.74 -12.63
CA ASN A 71 -12.27 8.33 -11.47
C ASN A 71 -11.55 7.86 -10.22
N VAL A 72 -11.02 8.79 -9.43
CA VAL A 72 -10.33 8.51 -8.18
C VAL A 72 -11.05 9.24 -7.06
N PHE A 73 -11.32 8.50 -5.99
CA PHE A 73 -12.03 8.99 -4.82
C PHE A 73 -11.20 8.73 -3.56
N ASP A 74 -11.28 9.64 -2.60
CA ASP A 74 -10.84 9.34 -1.23
C ASP A 74 -11.87 8.42 -0.51
N ALA A 75 -11.53 7.95 0.67
CA ALA A 75 -12.39 7.11 1.50
C ALA A 75 -13.77 7.73 1.81
N SER A 76 -13.87 9.05 1.79
CA SER A 76 -15.10 9.80 2.06
C SER A 76 -15.95 10.07 0.80
N GLY A 77 -15.49 9.62 -0.37
CA GLY A 77 -16.16 9.81 -1.65
C GLY A 77 -15.91 11.18 -2.31
N ASN A 78 -14.91 11.93 -1.87
CA ASN A 78 -14.50 13.13 -2.58
C ASN A 78 -13.69 12.79 -3.81
N PHE A 79 -13.89 13.52 -4.91
CA PHE A 79 -13.09 13.36 -6.11
C PHE A 79 -11.66 13.89 -5.90
N LEU A 80 -10.67 13.03 -6.10
CA LEU A 80 -9.26 13.42 -6.22
C LEU A 80 -8.86 13.63 -7.68
N LEU A 81 -9.30 12.72 -8.56
CA LEU A 81 -9.13 12.85 -10.00
C LEU A 81 -10.41 12.40 -10.72
N MET A 82 -10.88 13.21 -11.66
CA MET A 82 -11.98 12.85 -12.54
C MET A 82 -11.65 13.31 -13.96
N MET A 83 -11.39 12.35 -14.84
CA MET A 83 -10.97 12.67 -16.21
C MET A 83 -11.70 11.79 -17.24
N VAL A 84 -12.24 12.43 -18.26
CA VAL A 84 -12.77 11.73 -19.43
C VAL A 84 -11.67 11.64 -20.48
N THR A 85 -11.33 10.44 -20.91
CA THR A 85 -10.33 10.19 -21.95
C THR A 85 -10.97 9.81 -23.27
N ASN A 86 -10.26 10.04 -24.38
CA ASN A 86 -10.65 9.51 -25.69
C ASN A 86 -10.27 8.03 -25.87
N ASN A 87 -9.69 7.43 -24.85
CA ASN A 87 -9.35 6.02 -24.80
C ASN A 87 -10.40 5.25 -23.99
N ASN A 88 -10.55 3.99 -24.26
CA ASN A 88 -11.56 3.14 -23.68
C ASN A 88 -10.87 1.94 -23.02
N PRO A 89 -10.88 1.83 -21.69
CA PRO A 89 -10.29 0.70 -20.96
C PRO A 89 -11.22 -0.53 -20.93
N LEU A 90 -11.92 -0.81 -22.01
CA LEU A 90 -12.79 -1.98 -22.11
C LEU A 90 -12.01 -3.26 -21.84
N ILE A 91 -12.56 -4.17 -21.02
CA ILE A 91 -11.93 -5.43 -20.64
C ILE A 91 -10.65 -5.19 -19.79
N CYS A 92 -10.68 -4.18 -18.94
CA CYS A 92 -9.53 -3.83 -18.11
C CYS A 92 -9.97 -3.26 -16.77
N ALA A 93 -9.51 -3.87 -15.67
CA ALA A 93 -9.51 -3.25 -14.36
C ALA A 93 -8.31 -2.28 -14.24
N PRO A 94 -8.34 -1.26 -13.39
CA PRO A 94 -7.14 -0.51 -13.05
C PRO A 94 -6.15 -1.39 -12.28
N VAL A 95 -4.87 -1.11 -12.45
CA VAL A 95 -3.79 -1.67 -11.63
C VAL A 95 -3.09 -0.51 -10.95
N LEU A 96 -2.76 -0.67 -9.67
CA LEU A 96 -2.03 0.33 -8.88
C LEU A 96 -0.63 -0.20 -8.56
N ALA A 97 0.38 0.59 -8.88
CA ALA A 97 1.77 0.25 -8.56
C ALA A 97 2.65 1.49 -8.60
N ASP A 98 3.64 1.58 -7.72
CA ASP A 98 4.73 2.54 -7.81
C ASP A 98 5.71 2.05 -8.89
N ILE A 99 5.52 2.51 -10.12
CA ILE A 99 6.30 2.04 -11.27
C ILE A 99 7.58 2.85 -11.47
N ASN A 100 7.65 4.03 -10.86
CA ASN A 100 8.77 4.96 -11.01
C ASN A 100 9.64 5.06 -9.73
N ASN A 101 9.25 4.36 -8.65
CA ASN A 101 9.87 4.34 -7.33
C ASN A 101 9.94 5.74 -6.68
N ASP A 102 8.87 6.56 -6.81
CA ASP A 102 8.78 7.86 -6.15
C ASP A 102 7.98 7.83 -4.84
N GLY A 103 7.39 6.68 -4.51
CA GLY A 103 6.61 6.43 -3.30
C GLY A 103 5.11 6.72 -3.46
N GLU A 104 4.64 7.17 -4.62
CA GLU A 104 3.22 7.28 -4.97
C GLU A 104 2.84 6.15 -5.94
N LEU A 105 1.57 5.71 -5.94
CA LEU A 105 1.15 4.68 -6.88
C LEU A 105 0.61 5.29 -8.17
N GLU A 106 1.01 4.73 -9.30
CA GLU A 106 0.42 5.08 -10.59
C GLU A 106 -0.81 4.25 -10.91
N ILE A 107 -1.67 4.83 -11.75
CA ILE A 107 -2.88 4.20 -12.31
C ILE A 107 -2.55 3.63 -13.68
N ILE A 108 -2.51 2.30 -13.78
CA ILE A 108 -2.09 1.57 -14.96
C ILE A 108 -3.29 0.87 -15.60
N PHE A 109 -3.46 1.04 -16.91
CA PHE A 109 -4.53 0.36 -17.62
C PHE A 109 -4.24 0.19 -19.11
N ASN A 110 -4.96 -0.74 -19.74
CA ASN A 110 -4.98 -0.95 -21.17
C ASN A 110 -6.08 -0.12 -21.84
N GLY A 111 -5.70 0.71 -22.80
CA GLY A 111 -6.63 1.47 -23.63
C GLY A 111 -6.79 0.86 -25.02
N ARG A 112 -8.04 0.80 -25.55
CA ARG A 112 -8.33 0.24 -26.89
C ARG A 112 -7.85 1.09 -28.03
N GLY A 113 -7.62 2.38 -27.79
CA GLY A 113 -7.36 3.34 -28.83
C GLY A 113 -8.59 3.67 -29.69
N LYS A 114 -8.46 4.68 -30.52
CA LYS A 114 -9.48 5.13 -31.46
C LYS A 114 -8.83 5.77 -32.67
N ALA A 115 -8.69 5.03 -33.74
CA ALA A 115 -8.07 5.50 -34.98
C ALA A 115 -8.72 6.79 -35.52
N SER A 116 -10.06 6.94 -35.45
CA SER A 116 -10.77 8.13 -35.89
C SER A 116 -10.51 9.39 -35.07
N ALA A 117 -9.95 9.25 -33.87
CA ALA A 117 -9.55 10.33 -32.97
C ALA A 117 -8.02 10.46 -32.85
N ASN A 118 -7.27 9.67 -33.62
CA ASN A 118 -5.81 9.57 -33.58
C ASN A 118 -5.31 9.23 -32.16
N VAL A 119 -6.01 8.30 -31.50
CA VAL A 119 -5.64 7.76 -30.19
C VAL A 119 -5.16 6.34 -30.39
N SER A 120 -3.94 6.04 -29.97
CA SER A 120 -3.33 4.72 -30.07
C SER A 120 -3.89 3.77 -29.03
N ALA A 121 -3.96 2.49 -29.36
CA ALA A 121 -4.16 1.43 -28.39
C ALA A 121 -2.85 1.18 -27.62
N GLY A 122 -2.93 0.87 -26.34
CA GLY A 122 -1.69 0.64 -25.58
C GLY A 122 -1.87 0.59 -24.08
N ILE A 123 -0.75 0.48 -23.39
CA ILE A 123 -0.68 0.62 -21.94
C ILE A 123 -0.55 2.10 -21.60
N HIS A 124 -1.37 2.55 -20.70
CA HIS A 124 -1.36 3.89 -20.14
C HIS A 124 -0.92 3.83 -18.68
N VAL A 125 -0.11 4.79 -18.25
CA VAL A 125 0.36 4.96 -16.88
C VAL A 125 0.19 6.42 -16.48
N TRP A 126 -0.63 6.68 -15.48
CA TRP A 126 -1.04 8.02 -15.07
C TRP A 126 -0.81 8.24 -13.59
N ASN A 127 -0.30 9.42 -13.23
CA ASN A 127 -0.22 9.85 -11.84
C ASN A 127 -1.56 10.45 -11.34
N LEU A 128 -1.66 10.69 -10.05
CA LEU A 128 -2.85 11.29 -9.43
C LEU A 128 -3.11 12.73 -9.88
N GLN A 129 -2.11 13.44 -10.43
CA GLN A 129 -2.25 14.77 -11.00
C GLN A 129 -2.92 14.76 -12.37
N GLY A 130 -3.20 13.58 -12.94
CA GLY A 130 -3.79 13.40 -14.25
C GLY A 130 -2.80 13.60 -15.39
N GLU A 131 -1.54 13.35 -15.14
CA GLU A 131 -0.45 13.41 -16.12
C GLU A 131 -0.02 11.99 -16.49
N GLU A 132 0.19 11.75 -17.79
CA GLU A 132 0.71 10.46 -18.27
C GLU A 132 2.23 10.43 -18.13
N LEU A 133 2.78 9.33 -17.57
CA LEU A 133 4.20 9.23 -17.31
C LEU A 133 5.04 9.22 -18.60
N PRO A 134 6.26 9.74 -18.59
CA PRO A 134 7.17 9.69 -19.74
C PRO A 134 7.40 8.26 -20.23
N GLY A 135 7.31 8.05 -21.56
CA GLY A 135 7.42 6.72 -22.18
C GLY A 135 6.07 6.05 -22.43
N PHE A 136 5.00 6.58 -21.84
CA PHE A 136 3.63 6.11 -22.04
C PHE A 136 2.79 7.14 -22.82
N PRO A 137 1.73 6.71 -23.56
CA PRO A 137 1.31 5.33 -23.68
C PRO A 137 2.32 4.47 -24.45
N PHE A 138 2.56 3.23 -23.98
CA PHE A 138 3.22 2.23 -24.81
C PHE A 138 2.26 1.80 -25.92
N GLU A 139 2.54 2.24 -27.17
CA GLU A 139 1.66 2.00 -28.31
C GLU A 139 1.69 0.55 -28.79
N MET A 140 0.53 -0.06 -28.93
CA MET A 140 0.37 -1.44 -29.37
C MET A 140 -0.19 -1.53 -30.79
N PRO A 141 0.16 -2.58 -31.57
CA PRO A 141 -0.28 -2.73 -32.96
C PRO A 141 -1.78 -3.00 -33.10
N SER A 142 -2.45 -3.41 -32.02
CA SER A 142 -3.90 -3.62 -31.99
C SER A 142 -4.42 -3.52 -30.56
N THR A 143 -5.74 -3.62 -30.38
CA THR A 143 -6.40 -3.51 -29.08
C THR A 143 -5.89 -4.54 -28.07
N PRO A 144 -5.43 -4.10 -26.89
CA PRO A 144 -5.14 -4.99 -25.78
C PRO A 144 -6.41 -5.71 -25.29
N SER A 145 -6.22 -6.82 -24.60
CA SER A 145 -7.30 -7.79 -24.36
C SER A 145 -7.54 -8.15 -22.91
N PHE A 146 -6.76 -7.64 -21.96
CA PHE A 146 -6.92 -7.94 -20.52
C PHE A 146 -6.30 -6.84 -19.63
N THR A 147 -6.52 -6.96 -18.32
CA THR A 147 -5.87 -6.13 -17.29
C THR A 147 -4.35 -6.40 -17.29
N PRO A 148 -3.48 -5.39 -17.32
CA PRO A 148 -2.03 -5.59 -17.23
C PRO A 148 -1.65 -6.39 -15.98
N THR A 149 -0.54 -7.10 -16.06
CA THR A 149 0.08 -7.78 -14.90
C THR A 149 1.49 -7.24 -14.75
N LEU A 150 1.86 -6.93 -13.52
CA LEU A 150 3.14 -6.31 -13.19
C LEU A 150 3.95 -7.20 -12.25
N ALA A 151 5.26 -7.23 -12.44
CA ALA A 151 6.20 -7.90 -11.52
C ALA A 151 7.60 -7.35 -11.75
N ASP A 152 8.42 -7.31 -10.71
CA ASP A 152 9.87 -7.12 -10.81
C ASP A 152 10.50 -8.45 -11.23
N LEU A 153 10.86 -8.57 -12.51
CA LEU A 153 11.34 -9.83 -13.07
C LEU A 153 12.82 -10.06 -12.84
N ASP A 154 13.61 -9.02 -12.76
CA ASP A 154 15.08 -9.10 -12.68
C ASP A 154 15.66 -8.70 -11.32
N GLY A 155 14.80 -8.28 -10.39
CA GLY A 155 15.17 -7.95 -9.02
C GLY A 155 15.85 -6.58 -8.89
N ASP A 156 15.60 -5.67 -9.85
CA ASP A 156 16.19 -4.32 -9.84
C ASP A 156 15.34 -3.30 -9.06
N GLY A 157 14.16 -3.72 -8.62
CA GLY A 157 13.20 -2.92 -7.86
C GLY A 157 12.23 -2.13 -8.72
N PHE A 158 12.31 -2.20 -10.06
CA PHE A 158 11.34 -1.63 -10.96
C PHE A 158 10.45 -2.72 -11.57
N LEU A 159 9.23 -2.35 -11.94
CA LEU A 159 8.25 -3.32 -12.41
C LEU A 159 8.21 -3.43 -13.92
N GLU A 160 8.21 -4.66 -14.44
CA GLU A 160 7.86 -4.96 -15.82
C GLU A 160 6.36 -5.18 -15.95
N LEU A 161 5.83 -4.76 -17.10
CA LEU A 161 4.39 -4.84 -17.41
C LEU A 161 4.14 -5.90 -18.49
N PHE A 162 3.19 -6.79 -18.21
CA PHE A 162 2.66 -7.72 -19.21
C PHE A 162 1.31 -7.26 -19.74
N THR A 163 1.19 -7.23 -21.05
CA THR A 163 -0.09 -7.04 -21.74
C THR A 163 -0.13 -7.88 -23.01
N ALA A 164 -1.29 -8.03 -23.60
CA ALA A 164 -1.42 -8.76 -24.86
C ALA A 164 -2.44 -8.15 -25.81
N THR A 165 -2.18 -8.37 -27.09
CA THR A 165 -3.20 -8.34 -28.13
C THR A 165 -3.64 -9.76 -28.47
N THR A 166 -4.52 -9.92 -29.43
CA THR A 166 -4.89 -11.28 -29.90
C THR A 166 -3.73 -12.03 -30.55
N THR A 167 -2.65 -11.35 -30.97
CA THR A 167 -1.55 -11.95 -31.74
C THR A 167 -0.24 -12.09 -31.00
N ALA A 168 -0.03 -11.35 -29.93
CA ALA A 168 1.19 -11.41 -29.14
C ALA A 168 0.97 -10.95 -27.70
N LEU A 169 1.77 -11.49 -26.79
CA LEU A 169 1.96 -10.99 -25.44
C LEU A 169 3.22 -10.11 -25.47
N PHE A 170 3.17 -8.99 -24.78
CA PHE A 170 4.23 -7.99 -24.71
C PHE A 170 4.73 -7.87 -23.28
N CYS A 171 6.03 -7.84 -23.12
CA CYS A 171 6.69 -7.42 -21.89
C CYS A 171 7.33 -6.05 -22.09
N VAL A 172 7.00 -5.10 -21.23
CA VAL A 172 7.37 -3.68 -21.34
C VAL A 172 8.02 -3.24 -20.03
N SER A 173 9.07 -2.45 -20.09
CA SER A 173 9.75 -1.91 -18.92
C SER A 173 8.93 -0.81 -18.22
N HIS A 174 9.31 -0.45 -17.02
CA HIS A 174 8.80 0.69 -16.28
C HIS A 174 8.93 2.04 -17.02
N THR A 175 9.82 2.13 -18.00
CA THR A 175 10.02 3.34 -18.84
C THR A 175 9.24 3.31 -20.14
N GLY A 176 8.37 2.29 -20.36
CA GLY A 176 7.61 2.15 -21.60
C GLY A 176 8.41 1.61 -22.79
N GLU A 177 9.55 0.98 -22.55
CA GLU A 177 10.33 0.33 -23.60
C GLU A 177 9.92 -1.14 -23.75
N MET A 178 9.76 -1.62 -24.99
CA MET A 178 9.47 -3.02 -25.23
C MET A 178 10.70 -3.88 -24.96
N LEU A 179 10.60 -4.80 -24.00
CA LEU A 179 11.67 -5.72 -23.67
C LEU A 179 11.67 -6.91 -24.62
N TYR A 180 10.51 -7.56 -24.76
CA TYR A 180 10.33 -8.69 -25.68
C TYR A 180 8.84 -8.93 -26.00
N THR A 181 8.59 -9.78 -27.00
CA THR A 181 7.25 -10.26 -27.36
C THR A 181 7.20 -11.77 -27.44
N ILE A 182 6.05 -12.34 -27.09
CA ILE A 182 5.73 -13.75 -27.28
C ILE A 182 4.61 -13.84 -28.32
N GLU A 183 4.96 -14.18 -29.56
CA GLU A 183 3.99 -14.31 -30.64
C GLU A 183 3.02 -15.46 -30.38
N SER A 184 1.74 -15.25 -30.72
CA SER A 184 0.79 -16.35 -30.74
C SER A 184 1.13 -17.29 -31.91
N GLN A 185 0.99 -18.59 -31.71
CA GLN A 185 1.06 -19.55 -32.81
C GLN A 185 -0.27 -19.55 -33.58
N GLU A 186 -0.26 -20.02 -34.84
CA GLU A 186 -1.36 -19.86 -35.80
C GLU A 186 -2.77 -20.26 -35.33
N ALA A 187 -2.90 -21.03 -34.27
CA ALA A 187 -4.18 -21.65 -33.87
C ALA A 187 -4.73 -21.12 -32.54
N TYR A 188 -4.06 -20.20 -31.85
CA TYR A 188 -4.57 -19.64 -30.60
C TYR A 188 -4.31 -18.14 -30.48
N LYS A 189 -5.02 -17.50 -29.56
CA LYS A 189 -4.98 -16.06 -29.34
C LYS A 189 -4.90 -15.78 -27.85
N TYR A 190 -4.10 -14.80 -27.46
CA TYR A 190 -4.18 -14.23 -26.12
C TYR A 190 -5.42 -13.36 -26.04
N SER A 191 -6.23 -13.50 -25.00
CA SER A 191 -7.33 -12.58 -24.73
C SER A 191 -8.08 -12.84 -23.43
N TYR A 192 -8.77 -11.82 -22.98
CA TYR A 192 -9.76 -11.77 -21.89
C TYR A 192 -9.27 -12.17 -20.52
N GLN A 193 -8.34 -13.09 -20.44
CA GLN A 193 -7.80 -13.62 -19.20
C GLN A 193 -6.43 -12.97 -18.90
N SER A 194 -6.32 -12.32 -17.74
CA SER A 194 -5.06 -11.77 -17.26
C SER A 194 -4.18 -12.88 -16.68
N PRO A 195 -2.91 -12.98 -17.08
CA PRO A 195 -2.00 -13.93 -16.47
C PRO A 195 -1.63 -13.52 -15.04
N ILE A 196 -1.08 -14.47 -14.29
CA ILE A 196 -0.45 -14.27 -12.98
C ILE A 196 1.05 -14.54 -13.12
N VAL A 197 1.87 -13.75 -12.44
CA VAL A 197 3.32 -13.98 -12.33
C VAL A 197 3.63 -14.58 -10.97
N VAL A 198 4.38 -15.67 -10.95
CA VAL A 198 4.74 -16.42 -9.72
C VAL A 198 6.07 -17.14 -9.89
N ASP A 199 6.88 -17.20 -8.83
CA ASP A 199 8.06 -18.06 -8.75
C ASP A 199 7.63 -19.46 -8.27
N LEU A 200 7.41 -20.37 -9.22
CA LEU A 200 6.93 -21.72 -8.93
C LEU A 200 8.00 -22.67 -8.37
N ASP A 201 9.27 -22.31 -8.44
CA ASP A 201 10.39 -23.14 -8.02
C ASP A 201 11.15 -22.55 -6.82
N GLY A 202 10.80 -21.34 -6.36
CA GLY A 202 11.46 -20.63 -5.26
C GLY A 202 12.93 -20.28 -5.57
N ASN A 203 13.25 -20.07 -6.84
CA ASN A 203 14.63 -19.89 -7.30
C ASN A 203 14.89 -18.51 -7.93
N GLY A 204 13.90 -17.62 -7.90
CA GLY A 204 13.95 -16.28 -8.52
C GLY A 204 13.65 -16.29 -10.03
N GLU A 205 13.29 -17.43 -10.61
CA GLU A 205 12.82 -17.49 -12.01
C GLU A 205 11.31 -17.42 -12.08
N TRP A 206 10.79 -16.31 -12.56
CA TRP A 206 9.36 -16.05 -12.63
C TRP A 206 8.67 -16.82 -13.74
N SER A 207 7.51 -17.35 -13.43
CA SER A 207 6.62 -18.04 -14.33
C SER A 207 5.39 -17.19 -14.63
N LEU A 208 5.00 -17.13 -15.91
CA LEU A 208 3.75 -16.53 -16.36
C LEU A 208 2.69 -17.62 -16.55
N VAL A 209 1.67 -17.60 -15.72
CA VAL A 209 0.56 -18.57 -15.70
C VAL A 209 -0.66 -17.95 -16.37
N GLY A 210 -1.21 -18.60 -17.39
CA GLY A 210 -2.33 -18.02 -18.12
C GLY A 210 -3.00 -18.97 -19.10
N ALA A 211 -3.88 -18.39 -19.95
CA ALA A 211 -4.63 -19.13 -20.96
C ALA A 211 -4.63 -18.43 -22.33
N CYS A 212 -4.79 -19.22 -23.35
CA CYS A 212 -5.06 -18.77 -24.71
C CYS A 212 -6.40 -19.31 -25.18
N HIS A 213 -7.06 -18.57 -26.07
CA HIS A 213 -8.28 -19.04 -26.75
C HIS A 213 -8.08 -19.15 -28.26
N GLY A 214 -9.10 -19.51 -29.01
CA GLY A 214 -9.07 -19.69 -30.46
C GLY A 214 -9.39 -21.12 -30.88
N ASP A 215 -8.82 -21.57 -32.02
CA ASP A 215 -9.09 -22.91 -32.54
C ASP A 215 -8.41 -24.02 -31.75
N ASN A 216 -7.29 -23.70 -31.08
CA ASN A 216 -6.57 -24.62 -30.17
C ASN A 216 -6.36 -23.94 -28.82
N PRO A 217 -7.42 -23.74 -28.02
CA PRO A 217 -7.29 -23.10 -26.72
C PRO A 217 -6.46 -23.96 -25.78
N ASN A 218 -5.69 -23.30 -24.94
CA ASN A 218 -4.82 -23.99 -23.97
C ASN A 218 -4.60 -23.16 -22.71
N HIS A 219 -4.32 -23.86 -21.60
CA HIS A 219 -3.69 -23.31 -20.43
C HIS A 219 -2.19 -23.38 -20.60
N TYR A 220 -1.45 -22.38 -20.13
CA TYR A 220 0.00 -22.33 -20.26
C TYR A 220 0.69 -21.91 -18.97
N ILE A 221 1.91 -22.45 -18.80
CA ILE A 221 2.94 -21.83 -17.97
C ILE A 221 4.14 -21.58 -18.87
N ARG A 222 4.65 -20.34 -18.79
CA ARG A 222 5.84 -19.90 -19.52
C ARG A 222 6.84 -19.28 -18.54
N ASN A 223 8.10 -19.41 -18.85
CA ASN A 223 9.11 -18.58 -18.21
C ASN A 223 8.83 -17.11 -18.57
N ALA A 224 8.68 -16.24 -17.57
CA ALA A 224 8.28 -14.86 -17.76
C ALA A 224 9.38 -14.03 -18.46
N HIS A 225 10.63 -14.47 -18.45
CA HIS A 225 11.75 -13.77 -19.03
C HIS A 225 12.02 -14.18 -20.49
N SER A 226 11.96 -15.48 -20.80
CA SER A 226 12.22 -16.01 -22.14
C SER A 226 10.98 -16.23 -23.00
N GLY A 227 9.81 -16.32 -22.39
CA GLY A 227 8.55 -16.70 -23.05
C GLY A 227 8.45 -18.16 -23.44
N GLU A 228 9.45 -18.99 -23.15
CA GLU A 228 9.42 -20.41 -23.43
C GLU A 228 8.44 -21.13 -22.53
N TYR A 229 7.80 -22.19 -23.05
CA TYR A 229 6.92 -23.02 -22.24
C TYR A 229 7.72 -23.79 -21.20
N ARG A 230 7.20 -23.83 -19.97
CA ARG A 230 7.65 -24.75 -18.95
C ARG A 230 7.47 -26.19 -19.40
N GLU A 231 8.34 -27.10 -18.97
CA GLU A 231 8.22 -28.53 -19.26
C GLU A 231 6.82 -29.06 -18.83
N GLY A 232 6.21 -29.84 -19.69
CA GLY A 232 4.85 -30.34 -19.48
C GLY A 232 3.73 -29.40 -19.96
N TRP A 233 4.01 -28.19 -20.41
CA TRP A 233 3.04 -27.23 -20.91
C TRP A 233 3.22 -26.95 -22.42
N PRO A 234 2.19 -26.44 -23.15
CA PRO A 234 0.84 -26.09 -22.71
C PRO A 234 -0.11 -27.29 -22.58
N LYS A 235 -1.25 -27.08 -21.90
CA LYS A 235 -2.33 -28.05 -21.77
C LYS A 235 -3.50 -27.69 -22.68
N PRO A 236 -3.85 -28.51 -23.70
CA PRO A 236 -5.02 -28.24 -24.54
C PRO A 236 -6.30 -28.31 -23.71
N ILE A 237 -7.21 -27.39 -23.99
CA ILE A 237 -8.53 -27.30 -23.36
C ILE A 237 -9.63 -27.25 -24.41
N SER A 238 -10.90 -27.41 -24.00
CA SER A 238 -12.02 -27.52 -24.92
C SER A 238 -12.83 -26.24 -25.12
N SER A 239 -12.57 -25.19 -24.31
CA SER A 239 -13.31 -23.92 -24.32
C SER A 239 -12.44 -22.75 -23.87
N TRP A 240 -13.03 -21.59 -23.71
CA TRP A 240 -12.35 -20.36 -23.34
C TRP A 240 -12.24 -20.21 -21.82
N THR A 241 -11.16 -19.58 -21.37
CA THR A 241 -10.95 -19.14 -19.99
C THR A 241 -11.08 -17.63 -19.94
N TYR A 242 -11.91 -17.11 -19.05
CA TYR A 242 -12.15 -15.68 -18.87
C TYR A 242 -11.54 -15.14 -17.58
N SER A 243 -11.54 -15.95 -16.51
CA SER A 243 -10.96 -15.55 -15.22
C SER A 243 -9.43 -15.62 -15.23
N ALA A 244 -8.79 -14.80 -14.41
CA ALA A 244 -7.38 -14.99 -14.07
C ALA A 244 -7.19 -16.37 -13.40
N PRO A 245 -6.02 -17.03 -13.55
CA PRO A 245 -5.69 -18.19 -12.74
C PRO A 245 -5.67 -17.83 -11.26
N THR A 246 -6.03 -18.77 -10.41
CA THR A 246 -5.76 -18.69 -8.99
C THR A 246 -4.63 -19.66 -8.67
N VAL A 247 -3.58 -19.16 -8.05
CA VAL A 247 -2.38 -19.92 -7.69
C VAL A 247 -2.21 -19.86 -6.17
N VAL A 248 -2.11 -21.03 -5.56
CA VAL A 248 -1.97 -21.16 -4.10
C VAL A 248 -0.74 -21.98 -3.79
N LYS A 249 0.09 -21.52 -2.88
CA LYS A 249 1.20 -22.29 -2.32
C LYS A 249 0.63 -23.25 -1.27
N ASN A 250 0.95 -24.53 -1.40
CA ASN A 250 0.58 -25.57 -0.44
C ASN A 250 1.88 -26.29 -0.01
N GLU A 251 2.36 -26.01 1.18
CA GLU A 251 3.68 -26.43 1.69
C GLU A 251 4.82 -26.12 0.70
N ASP A 252 5.38 -27.15 0.06
CA ASP A 252 6.49 -27.02 -0.90
C ASP A 252 6.02 -27.01 -2.38
N ASN A 253 4.71 -27.00 -2.65
CA ASN A 253 4.15 -27.11 -3.99
C ASN A 253 3.12 -26.01 -4.25
N TYR A 254 2.76 -25.85 -5.52
CA TYR A 254 1.72 -24.92 -5.93
C TYR A 254 0.52 -25.68 -6.52
N ALA A 255 -0.70 -25.27 -6.13
CA ALA A 255 -1.95 -25.63 -6.76
C ALA A 255 -2.39 -24.50 -7.70
N ILE A 256 -2.66 -24.81 -8.95
CA ILE A 256 -3.01 -23.85 -10.00
C ILE A 256 -4.42 -24.16 -10.49
N PHE A 257 -5.35 -23.26 -10.19
CA PHE A 257 -6.77 -23.40 -10.51
C PHE A 257 -7.12 -22.60 -11.75
N MET A 258 -7.81 -23.24 -12.69
CA MET A 258 -8.27 -22.63 -13.94
C MET A 258 -9.67 -23.08 -14.29
N GLY A 259 -10.59 -22.12 -14.40
CA GLY A 259 -11.97 -22.33 -14.86
C GLY A 259 -12.10 -22.11 -16.36
N MET A 260 -13.10 -22.73 -16.97
CA MET A 260 -13.45 -22.52 -18.37
C MET A 260 -14.95 -22.28 -18.51
N SER A 261 -15.34 -21.61 -19.59
CA SER A 261 -16.74 -21.51 -19.99
C SER A 261 -17.27 -22.82 -20.56
N GLY A 262 -18.59 -23.00 -20.51
CA GLY A 262 -19.27 -24.14 -21.10
C GLY A 262 -19.66 -25.22 -20.09
N GLN A 263 -19.66 -26.48 -20.53
CA GLN A 263 -20.08 -27.65 -19.74
C GLN A 263 -19.08 -28.79 -19.91
N GLY A 264 -19.07 -29.71 -18.96
CA GLY A 264 -18.18 -30.86 -18.96
C GLY A 264 -16.98 -30.66 -18.06
N ASN A 265 -15.80 -31.03 -18.50
CA ASN A 265 -14.56 -30.86 -17.77
C ASN A 265 -14.11 -29.38 -17.86
N VAL A 266 -14.59 -28.55 -16.97
CA VAL A 266 -14.45 -27.10 -17.03
C VAL A 266 -13.69 -26.50 -15.88
N PHE A 267 -13.29 -27.29 -14.88
CA PHE A 267 -12.51 -26.78 -13.75
C PHE A 267 -11.31 -27.70 -13.51
N TYR A 268 -10.13 -27.13 -13.61
CA TYR A 268 -8.85 -27.81 -13.51
C TYR A 268 -8.07 -27.32 -12.29
N GLN A 269 -7.43 -28.28 -11.62
CA GLN A 269 -6.31 -28.05 -10.72
C GLN A 269 -5.08 -28.73 -11.31
N TYR A 270 -3.99 -27.99 -11.43
CA TYR A 270 -2.69 -28.49 -11.90
C TYR A 270 -1.62 -28.29 -10.83
N ASP A 271 -0.60 -29.14 -10.88
CA ASP A 271 0.70 -28.81 -10.28
C ASP A 271 1.55 -27.97 -11.26
N ALA A 272 2.71 -27.48 -10.81
CA ALA A 272 3.63 -26.70 -11.63
C ALA A 272 4.14 -27.47 -12.89
N ASN A 273 4.15 -28.80 -12.89
CA ASN A 273 4.56 -29.63 -14.00
C ASN A 273 3.41 -29.95 -14.97
N GLY A 274 2.21 -29.44 -14.67
CA GLY A 274 1.02 -29.63 -15.48
C GLY A 274 0.36 -30.99 -15.31
N ASN A 275 0.61 -31.70 -14.24
CA ASN A 275 -0.19 -32.86 -13.90
C ASN A 275 -1.52 -32.36 -13.31
N VAL A 276 -2.60 -32.99 -13.76
CA VAL A 276 -3.93 -32.70 -13.21
C VAL A 276 -4.04 -33.41 -11.86
N ALA A 277 -4.50 -32.68 -10.86
CA ALA A 277 -4.65 -33.19 -9.50
C ALA A 277 -5.70 -34.31 -9.44
N PRO A 278 -5.58 -35.23 -8.49
CA PRO A 278 -6.64 -36.24 -8.23
C PRO A 278 -8.00 -35.53 -8.01
N GLY A 279 -9.08 -36.13 -8.53
CA GLY A 279 -10.40 -35.52 -8.48
C GLY A 279 -10.72 -34.52 -9.58
N PHE A 280 -9.72 -33.93 -10.22
CA PHE A 280 -9.87 -32.99 -11.33
C PHE A 280 -9.61 -33.66 -12.70
N PRO A 281 -10.10 -33.07 -13.83
CA PRO A 281 -10.95 -31.88 -13.87
C PRO A 281 -12.38 -32.19 -13.42
N LEU A 282 -13.03 -31.20 -12.79
CA LEU A 282 -14.42 -31.32 -12.41
C LEU A 282 -15.33 -31.29 -13.64
N ASN A 283 -16.27 -32.24 -13.71
CA ASN A 283 -17.26 -32.30 -14.76
C ASN A 283 -18.55 -31.63 -14.31
N LEU A 284 -18.78 -30.41 -14.77
CA LEU A 284 -19.82 -29.54 -14.28
C LEU A 284 -20.86 -29.22 -15.35
N THR A 285 -22.07 -28.86 -14.93
CA THR A 285 -23.21 -28.52 -15.80
C THR A 285 -23.17 -27.08 -16.34
N SER A 286 -22.30 -26.24 -15.79
CA SER A 286 -22.03 -24.89 -16.24
C SER A 286 -20.55 -24.57 -16.09
N GLY A 287 -20.06 -23.53 -16.80
CA GLY A 287 -18.70 -23.05 -16.72
C GLY A 287 -18.44 -22.23 -15.47
N ILE A 288 -17.16 -22.05 -15.21
CA ILE A 288 -16.61 -21.12 -14.22
C ILE A 288 -15.99 -19.97 -15.01
N GLU A 289 -16.63 -18.81 -14.94
CA GLU A 289 -16.24 -17.61 -15.70
C GLU A 289 -15.81 -16.46 -14.78
N GLY A 290 -16.20 -16.51 -13.50
CA GLY A 290 -15.73 -15.61 -12.43
C GLY A 290 -14.37 -16.02 -11.90
N PHE A 291 -13.77 -15.18 -11.08
CA PHE A 291 -12.54 -15.52 -10.38
C PHE A 291 -12.78 -16.55 -9.28
N ILE A 292 -11.73 -17.28 -8.95
CA ILE A 292 -11.73 -18.37 -7.99
C ILE A 292 -11.08 -17.86 -6.72
N THR A 293 -11.71 -18.09 -5.58
CA THR A 293 -11.21 -17.73 -4.25
C THR A 293 -10.88 -18.98 -3.44
N VAL A 294 -10.02 -18.83 -2.44
CA VAL A 294 -9.54 -19.96 -1.62
C VAL A 294 -9.43 -19.52 -0.17
N ALA A 295 -10.04 -20.30 0.72
CA ALA A 295 -10.01 -20.09 2.16
C ALA A 295 -10.32 -21.41 2.88
N ASP A 296 -9.90 -21.56 4.14
CA ASP A 296 -10.43 -22.60 5.05
C ASP A 296 -11.80 -22.10 5.57
N ILE A 297 -12.88 -22.62 4.97
CA ILE A 297 -14.25 -22.13 5.24
C ILE A 297 -14.99 -22.93 6.31
N ASP A 298 -14.42 -24.04 6.78
CA ASP A 298 -15.04 -24.89 7.81
C ASP A 298 -14.17 -25.07 9.08
N GLY A 299 -12.91 -24.60 9.05
CA GLY A 299 -12.01 -24.55 10.19
C GLY A 299 -11.31 -25.88 10.46
N ASP A 300 -11.16 -26.74 9.47
CA ASP A 300 -10.48 -28.01 9.62
C ASP A 300 -8.96 -27.92 9.37
N GLY A 301 -8.47 -26.77 8.89
CA GLY A 301 -7.08 -26.46 8.59
C GLY A 301 -6.64 -26.79 7.17
N GLU A 302 -7.54 -27.33 6.33
CA GLU A 302 -7.35 -27.47 4.90
C GLU A 302 -8.12 -26.35 4.17
N ASN A 303 -7.72 -26.02 2.95
CA ASN A 303 -8.37 -24.94 2.21
C ASN A 303 -9.43 -25.48 1.26
N GLU A 304 -10.50 -24.75 1.08
CA GLU A 304 -11.51 -24.96 0.07
C GLU A 304 -11.38 -23.96 -1.07
N ILE A 305 -11.88 -24.39 -2.21
CA ILE A 305 -11.95 -23.63 -3.45
C ILE A 305 -13.38 -23.15 -3.63
N ILE A 306 -13.59 -21.85 -3.69
CA ILE A 306 -14.92 -21.28 -3.80
C ILE A 306 -15.03 -20.54 -5.14
N THR A 307 -16.13 -20.77 -5.82
CA THR A 307 -16.46 -20.03 -7.04
C THR A 307 -17.97 -19.97 -7.24
N ASP A 308 -18.38 -18.94 -7.92
CA ASP A 308 -19.74 -18.84 -8.37
C ASP A 308 -19.97 -19.58 -9.69
N PHE A 309 -21.21 -19.81 -9.98
CA PHE A 309 -21.65 -20.60 -11.11
C PHE A 309 -22.54 -19.76 -12.03
N ASN A 310 -22.25 -19.76 -13.31
CA ASN A 310 -23.06 -19.10 -14.31
C ASN A 310 -24.36 -19.90 -14.59
N LEU A 311 -25.11 -20.18 -13.54
CA LEU A 311 -26.33 -20.96 -13.56
C LEU A 311 -27.34 -20.43 -12.55
N MET A 312 -28.61 -20.38 -12.92
CA MET A 312 -29.72 -20.06 -12.02
C MET A 312 -30.76 -21.21 -12.02
N GLU A 313 -31.38 -21.42 -10.87
CA GLU A 313 -32.60 -22.20 -10.73
C GLU A 313 -33.68 -21.32 -10.12
N GLY A 314 -34.70 -21.02 -10.92
CA GLY A 314 -35.60 -19.93 -10.64
C GLY A 314 -34.86 -18.59 -10.69
N ASP A 315 -34.97 -17.78 -9.64
CA ASP A 315 -34.27 -16.48 -9.52
C ASP A 315 -32.99 -16.58 -8.65
N LEU A 316 -32.56 -17.79 -8.28
CA LEU A 316 -31.42 -18.01 -7.39
C LEU A 316 -30.22 -18.60 -8.14
N GLY A 317 -29.07 -17.97 -7.96
CA GLY A 317 -27.78 -18.41 -8.43
C GLY A 317 -27.13 -19.48 -7.53
N TYR A 318 -25.85 -19.70 -7.75
CA TYR A 318 -25.06 -20.67 -6.99
C TYR A 318 -23.67 -20.12 -6.73
N ILE A 319 -23.24 -20.19 -5.46
CA ILE A 319 -21.82 -20.19 -5.07
C ILE A 319 -21.54 -21.59 -4.52
N ARG A 320 -20.55 -22.25 -5.06
CA ARG A 320 -20.17 -23.61 -4.70
C ARG A 320 -18.76 -23.64 -4.12
N ALA A 321 -18.52 -24.67 -3.31
CA ALA A 321 -17.21 -24.93 -2.74
C ALA A 321 -16.79 -26.37 -2.96
N TRP A 322 -15.49 -26.60 -3.05
CA TRP A 322 -14.86 -27.92 -3.20
C TRP A 322 -13.59 -27.98 -2.35
N GLU A 323 -13.36 -29.16 -1.80
CA GLU A 323 -12.10 -29.54 -1.21
C GLU A 323 -10.96 -29.49 -2.26
N MET A 324 -9.73 -29.44 -1.80
CA MET A 324 -8.54 -29.48 -2.66
C MET A 324 -8.42 -30.81 -3.45
N ASP A 325 -9.14 -31.85 -3.08
CA ASP A 325 -9.21 -33.13 -3.81
C ASP A 325 -10.38 -33.19 -4.82
N GLY A 326 -11.15 -32.12 -4.98
CA GLY A 326 -12.29 -32.01 -5.88
C GLY A 326 -13.61 -32.57 -5.33
N THR A 327 -13.65 -32.94 -4.07
CA THR A 327 -14.90 -33.32 -3.39
C THR A 327 -15.76 -32.08 -3.17
N GLU A 328 -17.04 -32.10 -3.53
CA GLU A 328 -17.91 -30.93 -3.33
C GLU A 328 -18.29 -30.79 -1.85
N VAL A 329 -18.08 -29.60 -1.29
CA VAL A 329 -18.55 -29.23 0.04
C VAL A 329 -20.08 -29.11 0.02
N THR A 330 -20.76 -29.82 0.91
CA THR A 330 -22.23 -29.84 0.97
C THR A 330 -22.79 -29.29 2.28
N GLU A 331 -21.97 -29.14 3.31
CA GLU A 331 -22.37 -28.50 4.55
C GLU A 331 -22.30 -26.97 4.37
N GLY A 332 -23.44 -26.30 4.51
CA GLY A 332 -23.54 -24.86 4.27
C GLY A 332 -23.57 -24.44 2.79
N PHE A 333 -23.19 -25.29 1.85
CA PHE A 333 -23.14 -25.02 0.41
C PHE A 333 -24.09 -25.92 -0.40
N PRO A 334 -24.52 -25.49 -1.62
CA PRO A 334 -24.19 -24.22 -2.26
C PRO A 334 -24.93 -23.04 -1.60
N LEU A 335 -24.28 -21.87 -1.54
CA LEU A 335 -24.97 -20.62 -1.21
C LEU A 335 -25.85 -20.21 -2.40
N ARG A 336 -26.98 -19.57 -2.09
CA ARG A 336 -28.03 -19.30 -3.09
C ARG A 336 -28.37 -17.79 -3.15
N PRO A 337 -27.48 -16.94 -3.72
CA PRO A 337 -27.78 -15.54 -3.91
C PRO A 337 -28.92 -15.33 -4.90
N GLN A 338 -29.62 -14.21 -4.82
CA GLN A 338 -30.62 -13.83 -5.82
C GLN A 338 -29.92 -13.37 -7.10
N GLY A 339 -30.18 -14.03 -8.23
CA GLY A 339 -29.46 -13.78 -9.48
C GLY A 339 -28.18 -14.61 -9.63
N LEU A 340 -27.40 -14.27 -10.62
CA LEU A 340 -26.09 -14.89 -10.90
C LEU A 340 -25.02 -13.81 -11.04
N SER A 341 -23.75 -14.16 -10.83
CA SER A 341 -22.64 -13.21 -10.86
C SER A 341 -21.92 -13.11 -12.21
N TYR A 342 -22.18 -13.96 -13.15
CA TYR A 342 -21.62 -14.04 -14.50
C TYR A 342 -20.07 -14.08 -14.50
N MET A 343 -19.36 -12.95 -14.62
CA MET A 343 -17.89 -12.90 -14.65
C MET A 343 -17.27 -12.36 -13.36
N ASN A 344 -18.07 -12.04 -12.35
CA ASN A 344 -17.59 -11.72 -11.04
C ASN A 344 -17.27 -13.00 -10.26
N GLY A 345 -16.66 -12.86 -9.09
CA GLY A 345 -16.46 -13.95 -8.15
C GLY A 345 -17.03 -13.58 -6.78
N ALA A 346 -17.06 -14.54 -5.89
CA ALA A 346 -17.30 -14.29 -4.49
C ALA A 346 -16.06 -13.64 -3.87
N ASN A 347 -16.21 -12.48 -3.22
CA ASN A 347 -15.14 -11.80 -2.50
C ASN A 347 -15.21 -12.17 -1.04
N PHE A 348 -14.06 -12.20 -0.38
CA PHE A 348 -13.93 -12.46 1.06
C PHE A 348 -13.36 -11.25 1.78
N GLY A 349 -13.83 -11.00 2.98
CA GLY A 349 -13.33 -9.95 3.88
C GLY A 349 -14.10 -9.98 5.20
N ASP A 350 -13.69 -9.16 6.14
CA ASP A 350 -14.38 -8.90 7.41
C ASP A 350 -15.17 -7.60 7.27
N ILE A 351 -16.45 -7.71 6.92
CA ILE A 351 -17.26 -6.51 6.63
C ILE A 351 -17.93 -5.91 7.86
N ASP A 352 -17.91 -6.58 9.01
CA ASP A 352 -18.54 -6.09 10.23
C ASP A 352 -17.56 -5.89 11.40
N GLY A 353 -16.27 -6.17 11.19
CA GLY A 353 -15.18 -5.91 12.12
C GLY A 353 -15.13 -6.89 13.29
N ASP A 354 -15.70 -8.09 13.14
CA ASP A 354 -15.72 -9.10 14.19
C ASP A 354 -14.54 -10.07 14.15
N GLY A 355 -13.66 -9.93 13.15
CA GLY A 355 -12.48 -10.76 12.94
C GLY A 355 -12.78 -12.08 12.25
N GLN A 356 -13.97 -12.25 11.67
CA GLN A 356 -14.36 -13.43 10.93
C GLN A 356 -14.61 -13.10 9.46
N LEU A 357 -14.63 -14.12 8.62
CA LEU A 357 -14.80 -13.98 7.17
C LEU A 357 -16.26 -13.92 6.76
N GLU A 358 -16.59 -12.99 5.88
CA GLU A 358 -17.78 -13.00 5.07
C GLU A 358 -17.48 -13.25 3.61
N ILE A 359 -18.41 -13.95 2.94
CA ILE A 359 -18.49 -14.01 1.47
C ILE A 359 -19.44 -12.92 1.00
N VAL A 360 -18.95 -12.02 0.14
CA VAL A 360 -19.76 -10.98 -0.48
C VAL A 360 -19.81 -11.21 -1.98
N THR A 361 -21.02 -11.27 -2.54
CA THR A 361 -21.24 -11.46 -3.97
C THR A 361 -22.11 -10.36 -4.56
N LEU A 362 -21.76 -9.96 -5.79
CA LEU A 362 -22.54 -9.07 -6.63
C LEU A 362 -23.26 -9.90 -7.71
N THR A 363 -24.56 -9.87 -7.72
CA THR A 363 -25.39 -10.67 -8.63
C THR A 363 -26.50 -9.85 -9.26
N TYR A 364 -27.05 -10.35 -10.37
CA TYR A 364 -28.18 -9.73 -11.06
C TYR A 364 -29.05 -10.79 -11.74
N ILE A 365 -30.31 -10.45 -11.97
CA ILE A 365 -31.22 -11.30 -12.77
C ILE A 365 -31.07 -10.87 -14.23
N GLN A 366 -30.58 -11.80 -15.06
CA GLN A 366 -30.26 -11.53 -16.45
C GLN A 366 -31.52 -11.44 -17.32
N THR A 367 -32.18 -10.30 -17.35
CA THR A 367 -33.28 -10.03 -18.29
C THR A 367 -32.86 -9.18 -19.48
N MET A 368 -31.62 -8.71 -19.51
CA MET A 368 -31.08 -7.78 -20.51
C MET A 368 -31.76 -6.40 -20.50
N SER A 369 -32.35 -6.02 -19.39
CA SER A 369 -32.90 -4.70 -19.15
C SER A 369 -31.92 -3.82 -18.41
N PRO A 370 -31.75 -2.54 -18.79
CA PRO A 370 -30.94 -1.61 -17.99
C PRO A 370 -31.53 -1.33 -16.59
N ASP A 371 -32.78 -1.72 -16.37
CA ASP A 371 -33.48 -1.58 -15.09
C ASP A 371 -33.41 -2.87 -14.24
N ASP A 372 -32.60 -3.86 -14.65
CA ASP A 372 -32.43 -5.08 -13.87
C ASP A 372 -31.80 -4.76 -12.51
N PRO A 373 -32.40 -5.25 -11.41
CA PRO A 373 -31.86 -5.02 -10.09
C PRO A 373 -30.51 -5.74 -9.92
N VAL A 374 -29.59 -5.07 -9.24
CA VAL A 374 -28.32 -5.64 -8.77
C VAL A 374 -28.47 -5.95 -7.29
N TYR A 375 -27.98 -7.10 -6.88
CA TYR A 375 -28.04 -7.54 -5.49
C TYR A 375 -26.63 -7.68 -4.95
N VAL A 376 -26.40 -7.11 -3.78
CA VAL A 376 -25.21 -7.39 -2.95
C VAL A 376 -25.68 -8.32 -1.83
N THR A 377 -25.06 -9.47 -1.71
CA THR A 377 -25.42 -10.46 -0.68
C THR A 377 -24.17 -10.86 0.09
N ALA A 378 -24.24 -10.80 1.40
CA ALA A 378 -23.20 -11.25 2.31
C ALA A 378 -23.61 -12.51 3.06
N TYR A 379 -22.67 -13.40 3.31
CA TYR A 379 -22.82 -14.64 4.07
C TYR A 379 -21.70 -14.75 5.09
N ALA A 380 -22.01 -14.80 6.38
CA ALA A 380 -21.03 -15.04 7.43
C ALA A 380 -20.61 -16.52 7.45
N LEU A 381 -19.30 -16.77 7.53
CA LEU A 381 -18.73 -18.11 7.58
C LEU A 381 -18.41 -18.56 9.00
N ASN A 382 -18.26 -17.65 9.94
CA ASN A 382 -17.78 -17.88 11.32
C ASN A 382 -16.38 -18.52 11.35
N GLN A 383 -15.52 -18.14 10.42
CA GLN A 383 -14.12 -18.53 10.33
C GLN A 383 -13.22 -17.31 10.42
N PRO A 384 -12.07 -17.39 11.12
CA PRO A 384 -11.17 -16.26 11.27
C PRO A 384 -10.64 -15.71 9.94
N VAL A 385 -10.36 -14.41 9.88
CA VAL A 385 -9.82 -13.77 8.67
C VAL A 385 -8.46 -14.31 8.24
N GLU A 386 -7.66 -14.83 9.16
CA GLU A 386 -6.38 -15.49 8.88
C GLU A 386 -6.52 -16.78 8.07
N ASN A 387 -7.72 -17.34 7.95
CA ASN A 387 -8.01 -18.49 7.10
C ASN A 387 -8.14 -18.13 5.60
N LEU A 388 -8.09 -16.84 5.27
CA LEU A 388 -8.17 -16.38 3.89
C LEU A 388 -6.82 -16.54 3.17
N VAL A 389 -6.85 -17.16 1.99
CA VAL A 389 -5.67 -17.35 1.13
C VAL A 389 -5.74 -16.48 -0.13
N VAL A 390 -6.87 -16.50 -0.84
CA VAL A 390 -7.12 -15.66 -2.02
C VAL A 390 -8.56 -15.17 -1.98
N GLY A 391 -8.77 -13.90 -1.70
CA GLY A 391 -10.10 -13.35 -1.44
C GLY A 391 -10.70 -12.48 -2.54
N THR A 392 -9.93 -12.10 -3.57
CA THR A 392 -10.39 -11.12 -4.57
C THR A 392 -9.76 -11.36 -5.95
N TYR A 393 -10.16 -10.54 -6.92
CA TYR A 393 -9.66 -10.56 -8.29
C TYR A 393 -8.13 -10.39 -8.34
N LYS A 394 -7.44 -11.31 -9.03
CA LYS A 394 -5.97 -11.37 -9.13
C LYS A 394 -5.22 -11.44 -7.79
N GLY A 395 -5.92 -11.73 -6.70
CA GLY A 395 -5.35 -11.99 -5.38
C GLY A 395 -5.13 -10.75 -4.50
N SER A 396 -5.27 -9.54 -5.05
CA SER A 396 -5.03 -8.29 -4.30
C SER A 396 -5.88 -7.12 -4.81
N ASN A 397 -6.10 -6.12 -3.96
CA ASN A 397 -6.90 -4.94 -4.30
C ASN A 397 -6.21 -3.99 -5.28
N ASP A 398 -4.89 -4.06 -5.44
CA ASP A 398 -4.11 -3.32 -6.43
C ASP A 398 -4.17 -3.94 -7.84
N HIS A 399 -4.61 -5.18 -7.95
CA HIS A 399 -4.75 -5.97 -9.17
C HIS A 399 -3.44 -6.24 -9.94
N MET A 400 -2.28 -6.17 -9.30
CA MET A 400 -0.99 -6.40 -9.96
C MET A 400 -0.89 -7.81 -10.56
N GLY A 401 -1.41 -8.81 -9.86
CA GLY A 401 -1.33 -10.22 -10.29
C GLY A 401 0.08 -10.79 -10.20
N TRP A 402 0.87 -10.28 -9.29
CA TRP A 402 2.18 -10.77 -8.92
C TRP A 402 2.06 -11.51 -7.59
N LEU A 403 2.11 -12.83 -7.64
CA LEU A 403 2.14 -13.66 -6.46
C LEU A 403 3.58 -13.73 -5.95
N ARG A 404 3.88 -12.90 -4.98
CA ARG A 404 5.11 -12.96 -4.19
C ARG A 404 4.90 -13.98 -3.06
N GLU A 405 5.93 -14.71 -2.66
CA GLU A 405 5.95 -15.16 -1.28
C GLU A 405 5.82 -13.88 -0.45
N GLU A 406 4.86 -13.83 0.45
CA GLU A 406 4.88 -12.75 1.42
C GLU A 406 6.28 -12.79 2.03
N GLU A 407 7.14 -11.84 1.64
CA GLU A 407 8.11 -11.37 2.60
C GLU A 407 7.26 -11.08 3.81
N VAL A 408 7.53 -11.75 4.92
CA VAL A 408 6.96 -11.37 6.21
C VAL A 408 7.14 -9.87 6.23
N VAL A 409 6.04 -9.11 6.03
CA VAL A 409 6.11 -7.67 6.02
C VAL A 409 6.51 -7.33 7.43
N ILE A 410 7.84 -7.18 7.59
CA ILE A 410 8.42 -6.79 8.86
C ILE A 410 7.90 -5.38 9.06
N SER A 411 6.80 -5.27 9.77
CA SER A 411 6.19 -3.99 10.11
C SER A 411 6.46 -3.67 11.55
N CYS A 412 6.83 -2.46 11.82
CA CYS A 412 7.08 -2.02 13.17
C CYS A 412 6.59 -0.61 13.42
N ASN A 413 5.96 -0.45 14.58
CA ASN A 413 5.42 0.82 15.00
C ASN A 413 6.53 1.74 15.56
N PRO A 414 6.49 3.05 15.31
CA PRO A 414 7.47 3.99 15.84
C PRO A 414 7.25 4.27 17.33
N ALA A 415 8.28 4.75 17.99
CA ALA A 415 8.16 5.40 19.29
C ALA A 415 7.20 6.59 19.21
N ARG A 416 6.43 6.83 20.28
CA ARG A 416 5.35 7.82 20.30
C ARG A 416 5.60 8.94 21.29
N ASN A 417 4.85 10.04 21.12
CA ASN A 417 4.80 11.14 22.07
C ASN A 417 6.18 11.71 22.43
N LEU A 418 7.08 11.79 21.43
CA LEU A 418 8.38 12.40 21.64
C LEU A 418 8.21 13.85 22.10
N THR A 419 8.74 14.15 23.25
CA THR A 419 8.76 15.47 23.87
C THR A 419 10.16 15.83 24.30
N ALA A 420 10.44 17.12 24.41
CA ALA A 420 11.70 17.63 24.91
C ALA A 420 11.47 18.66 25.98
N ASN A 421 12.24 18.57 27.05
CA ASN A 421 12.38 19.63 28.04
C ASN A 421 13.76 20.27 27.88
N THR A 422 13.78 21.60 27.79
CA THR A 422 14.99 22.41 27.79
C THR A 422 14.93 23.27 29.03
N GLY A 423 15.95 23.31 29.80
CA GLY A 423 15.95 24.20 30.97
C GLY A 423 17.16 23.97 31.84
N GLY A 424 17.51 25.01 32.54
CA GLY A 424 18.64 25.03 33.43
C GLY A 424 19.72 26.05 33.00
N ASP A 425 20.76 26.11 33.81
CA ASP A 425 21.88 27.02 33.62
C ASP A 425 22.86 26.57 32.52
N PHE A 426 22.67 25.35 32.02
CA PHE A 426 23.51 24.72 31.01
C PHE A 426 22.70 24.31 29.79
N PRO A 427 23.30 24.34 28.59
CA PRO A 427 22.61 23.80 27.40
C PRO A 427 22.48 22.31 27.51
N GLU A 428 21.25 21.84 27.63
CA GLU A 428 20.89 20.42 27.70
C GLU A 428 19.45 20.19 27.18
N VAL A 429 19.21 19.11 26.48
CA VAL A 429 17.89 18.66 26.02
C VAL A 429 17.54 17.34 26.65
N TYR A 430 16.47 17.30 27.41
CA TYR A 430 15.92 16.07 27.97
C TYR A 430 14.80 15.57 27.07
N LEU A 431 15.02 14.45 26.39
CA LEU A 431 14.06 13.78 25.53
C LEU A 431 13.28 12.74 26.33
N HIS A 432 11.99 12.67 26.12
CA HIS A 432 11.09 11.63 26.64
C HIS A 432 10.18 11.17 25.52
N TRP A 433 9.92 9.85 25.48
CA TRP A 433 8.97 9.25 24.54
C TRP A 433 8.23 8.11 25.19
N THR A 434 7.24 7.54 24.51
CA THR A 434 6.54 6.32 24.91
C THR A 434 6.87 5.19 23.97
N GLU A 435 6.75 3.96 24.46
CA GLU A 435 6.95 2.75 23.64
C GLU A 435 6.03 2.74 22.42
N PRO A 436 6.43 2.04 21.32
CA PRO A 436 5.56 1.75 20.19
C PRO A 436 4.23 1.12 20.62
N GLU A 437 3.19 1.25 19.78
CA GLU A 437 1.96 0.48 19.94
C GLU A 437 2.19 -0.99 19.66
N ALA A 438 1.30 -1.85 20.19
CA ALA A 438 1.27 -3.25 19.84
C ALA A 438 0.96 -3.42 18.34
N GLY A 439 1.42 -4.52 17.71
CA GLY A 439 1.19 -4.78 16.30
C GLY A 439 2.46 -4.81 15.44
N SER A 440 3.64 -4.57 16.03
CA SER A 440 4.92 -4.84 15.36
C SER A 440 5.16 -6.34 15.25
N THR A 441 5.77 -6.78 14.14
CA THR A 441 6.10 -8.21 13.89
C THR A 441 7.17 -8.73 14.82
N GLY A 442 8.18 -7.90 15.16
CA GLY A 442 9.25 -8.22 16.10
C GLY A 442 8.98 -7.70 17.52
N ASN A 443 9.80 -8.16 18.47
CA ASN A 443 9.86 -7.60 19.81
C ASN A 443 10.79 -6.40 19.85
N LEU A 444 10.40 -5.33 20.53
CA LEU A 444 11.24 -4.17 20.71
C LEU A 444 12.54 -4.53 21.43
N LEU A 445 13.68 -4.28 20.80
CA LEU A 445 15.02 -4.50 21.39
C LEU A 445 15.54 -3.25 22.11
N ASN A 446 15.57 -2.11 21.40
CA ASN A 446 16.15 -0.88 21.90
C ASN A 446 15.71 0.33 21.05
N TYR A 447 16.25 1.50 21.40
CA TYR A 447 16.08 2.72 20.62
C TYR A 447 17.44 3.27 20.19
N MET A 448 17.46 3.91 19.03
CA MET A 448 18.52 4.80 18.56
C MET A 448 18.00 6.25 18.52
N ILE A 449 18.89 7.20 18.67
CA ILE A 449 18.54 8.63 18.58
C ILE A 449 19.44 9.30 17.56
N THR A 450 18.82 10.04 16.66
CA THR A 450 19.55 10.94 15.77
C THR A 450 19.26 12.40 16.14
N ARG A 451 20.28 13.25 15.94
CA ARG A 451 20.20 14.71 16.03
C ARG A 451 20.68 15.31 14.72
N ASN A 452 19.83 16.08 14.06
CA ASN A 452 20.10 16.62 12.72
C ASN A 452 20.55 15.54 11.71
N GLY A 453 19.98 14.32 11.80
CA GLY A 453 20.33 13.18 10.96
C GLY A 453 21.59 12.40 11.39
N GLU A 454 22.34 12.87 12.38
CA GLU A 454 23.53 12.15 12.91
C GLU A 454 23.17 11.33 14.15
N LEU A 455 23.61 10.07 14.19
CA LEU A 455 23.39 9.17 15.33
C LEU A 455 24.15 9.69 16.56
N ILE A 456 23.43 9.94 17.66
CA ILE A 456 23.99 10.42 18.93
C ILE A 456 23.86 9.44 20.08
N ALA A 457 22.97 8.47 19.97
CA ALA A 457 22.82 7.40 20.95
C ALA A 457 22.31 6.12 20.26
N ASP A 458 22.72 4.97 20.77
CA ASP A 458 22.42 3.64 20.26
C ASP A 458 22.15 2.68 21.42
N SER A 459 21.38 1.62 21.15
CA SER A 459 21.12 0.52 22.09
C SER A 459 20.48 0.96 23.43
N LEU A 460 19.65 2.00 23.40
CA LEU A 460 18.95 2.48 24.59
C LEU A 460 17.75 1.59 24.91
N VAL A 461 17.64 1.20 26.18
CA VAL A 461 16.49 0.41 26.69
C VAL A 461 15.56 1.23 27.58
N THR A 462 15.76 2.55 27.63
CA THR A 462 14.94 3.50 28.37
C THR A 462 14.19 4.40 27.40
N THR A 463 13.13 5.02 27.85
CA THR A 463 12.32 5.97 27.07
C THR A 463 12.66 7.42 27.42
N GLU A 464 13.91 7.68 27.81
CA GLU A 464 14.43 9.00 28.13
C GLU A 464 15.91 9.09 27.78
N TYR A 465 16.35 10.29 27.38
CA TYR A 465 17.74 10.58 27.05
C TYR A 465 18.06 12.05 27.30
N ALA A 466 19.26 12.31 27.80
CA ALA A 466 19.77 13.67 28.01
C ALA A 466 20.92 13.98 27.03
N ASP A 467 20.70 14.94 26.15
CA ASP A 467 21.72 15.45 25.24
C ASP A 467 22.35 16.72 25.83
N SER A 468 23.60 16.63 26.24
CA SER A 468 24.40 17.73 26.78
C SER A 468 25.41 18.29 25.78
N ASP A 469 25.50 17.73 24.58
CA ASP A 469 26.36 18.23 23.51
C ASP A 469 25.58 19.15 22.56
N VAL A 470 24.94 20.16 23.12
CA VAL A 470 24.10 21.14 22.44
C VAL A 470 24.47 22.56 22.84
N LEU A 471 24.09 23.53 22.04
CA LEU A 471 24.38 24.95 22.27
C LEU A 471 23.11 25.78 22.45
N PHE A 472 23.15 26.82 23.26
CA PHE A 472 22.06 27.78 23.32
C PHE A 472 21.90 28.55 22.00
N PHE A 473 20.64 28.87 21.66
CA PHE A 473 20.22 29.60 20.46
C PHE A 473 20.34 28.80 19.15
N GLU A 474 20.68 27.52 19.24
CA GLU A 474 20.64 26.62 18.13
C GLU A 474 19.34 25.82 18.15
N THR A 475 18.92 25.38 16.96
CA THR A 475 17.76 24.48 16.77
C THR A 475 18.26 23.12 16.35
N TYR A 476 17.78 22.09 17.02
CA TYR A 476 18.12 20.70 16.75
C TYR A 476 16.86 19.93 16.41
N GLU A 477 16.98 19.02 15.47
CA GLU A 477 15.94 18.09 15.11
C GLU A 477 16.28 16.70 15.65
N TYR A 478 15.40 16.13 16.45
CA TYR A 478 15.58 14.81 17.06
C TYR A 478 14.60 13.82 16.47
N VAL A 479 15.09 12.59 16.20
CA VAL A 479 14.28 11.43 15.82
C VAL A 479 14.65 10.26 16.72
N ILE A 480 13.64 9.57 17.24
CA ILE A 480 13.79 8.29 17.95
C ILE A 480 13.48 7.18 16.96
N ILE A 481 14.37 6.22 16.83
CA ILE A 481 14.23 5.03 16.00
C ILE A 481 14.04 3.84 16.93
N ALA A 482 12.90 3.17 16.84
CA ALA A 482 12.64 1.92 17.55
C ALA A 482 13.21 0.76 16.73
N VAL A 483 14.00 -0.10 17.35
CA VAL A 483 14.71 -1.25 16.73
C VAL A 483 14.13 -2.54 17.28
N PHE A 484 13.77 -3.46 16.40
CA PHE A 484 13.11 -4.73 16.73
C PHE A 484 14.00 -5.93 16.42
N ASP A 485 13.70 -7.09 17.05
CA ASP A 485 14.50 -8.32 16.94
C ASP A 485 14.39 -9.04 15.59
N ASP A 486 13.42 -8.67 14.78
CA ASP A 486 13.25 -9.12 13.40
C ASP A 486 14.01 -8.24 12.36
N GLY A 487 14.76 -7.23 12.86
CA GLY A 487 15.54 -6.30 12.04
C GLY A 487 14.75 -5.09 11.56
N CYS A 488 13.49 -4.94 11.95
CA CYS A 488 12.71 -3.75 11.64
C CYS A 488 13.20 -2.53 12.44
N GLU A 489 13.25 -1.37 11.78
CA GLU A 489 13.53 -0.07 12.37
C GLU A 489 12.44 0.92 12.00
N SER A 490 11.84 1.58 13.00
CA SER A 490 10.77 2.55 12.75
C SER A 490 11.06 3.88 13.43
N SER A 491 11.06 4.95 12.65
CA SER A 491 11.35 6.31 13.10
C SER A 491 10.09 7.04 13.54
N CYS A 492 10.14 7.70 14.69
CA CYS A 492 9.07 8.60 15.09
C CYS A 492 9.09 9.90 14.27
N ARG A 493 8.00 10.66 14.34
CA ARG A 493 7.95 12.01 13.73
C ARG A 493 9.03 12.90 14.34
N PRO A 494 9.83 13.64 13.53
CA PRO A 494 10.87 14.51 14.00
C PRO A 494 10.37 15.60 14.95
N LEU A 495 11.15 15.90 15.99
CA LEU A 495 10.89 16.95 16.94
C LEU A 495 11.96 18.05 16.85
N SER A 496 11.56 19.25 16.47
CA SER A 496 12.46 20.43 16.47
C SER A 496 12.49 21.10 17.84
N VAL A 497 13.67 21.28 18.38
CA VAL A 497 13.91 21.89 19.70
C VAL A 497 14.88 23.06 19.56
N THR A 498 14.47 24.27 19.98
CA THR A 498 15.34 25.42 20.06
C THR A 498 15.72 25.67 21.51
N LEU A 499 17.01 25.64 21.82
CA LEU A 499 17.48 25.92 23.17
C LEU A 499 17.52 27.41 23.45
N ILE A 500 16.73 27.84 24.41
CA ILE A 500 16.76 29.20 24.93
C ILE A 500 17.10 29.10 26.42
N PRO A 501 18.12 29.82 26.92
CA PRO A 501 18.40 29.80 28.35
C PRO A 501 17.18 30.29 29.12
N ASP A 502 16.83 29.60 30.21
CA ASP A 502 15.79 30.08 31.10
C ASP A 502 16.14 31.48 31.60
N ALA A 503 15.44 32.44 31.06
CA ALA A 503 15.59 33.80 31.52
C ALA A 503 14.92 33.93 32.88
N ILE A 504 15.75 33.99 33.97
CA ILE A 504 15.41 34.71 35.19
C ILE A 504 14.63 33.89 36.22
N SER A 505 15.34 33.38 37.20
CA SER A 505 14.78 33.29 38.55
C SER A 505 14.33 34.68 39.00
N GLU A 506 13.05 34.90 39.18
CA GLU A 506 12.48 36.22 39.61
C GLU A 506 12.96 36.71 40.98
N ASN A 507 13.80 35.96 41.67
CA ASN A 507 14.23 36.24 43.06
C ASN A 507 15.38 37.25 43.18
N ALA A 508 16.05 37.64 42.10
CA ALA A 508 17.12 38.65 42.11
C ALA A 508 16.73 39.92 41.30
N LYS A 509 15.57 40.48 41.57
CA LYS A 509 14.96 41.59 40.81
C LYS A 509 15.79 42.90 40.73
N GLU A 510 16.79 43.10 41.55
CA GLU A 510 17.50 44.38 41.63
C GLU A 510 18.88 44.39 40.96
N ALA A 511 19.45 43.24 40.56
CA ALA A 511 20.77 43.23 39.93
C ALA A 511 20.70 43.50 38.43
N LYS A 512 21.52 44.44 37.94
CA LYS A 512 21.63 44.88 36.54
C LYS A 512 23.07 44.84 36.06
N ILE A 513 23.27 44.58 34.77
CA ILE A 513 24.54 44.73 34.08
C ILE A 513 24.44 45.81 32.99
N TYR A 514 25.47 46.61 32.82
CA TYR A 514 25.53 47.61 31.75
C TYR A 514 26.98 48.05 31.44
N PRO A 515 27.26 48.52 30.21
CA PRO A 515 26.37 48.49 29.08
C PRO A 515 26.21 47.05 28.53
N ASN A 516 25.13 46.79 27.82
CA ASN A 516 24.94 45.55 27.07
C ASN A 516 24.28 45.90 25.73
N PRO A 517 24.99 45.82 24.60
CA PRO A 517 26.36 45.30 24.41
C PRO A 517 27.45 46.07 25.15
N ALA A 518 28.54 45.38 25.56
CA ALA A 518 29.67 45.93 26.28
C ALA A 518 30.92 46.01 25.39
N LYS A 519 31.68 47.10 25.58
CA LYS A 519 33.01 47.30 24.97
C LYS A 519 34.06 47.51 26.07
N GLY A 520 34.87 46.47 26.28
CA GLY A 520 36.00 46.51 27.21
C GLY A 520 35.64 46.48 28.69
N THR A 521 34.55 47.10 29.15
CA THR A 521 34.18 47.15 30.56
C THR A 521 32.70 46.86 30.77
N LEU A 522 32.37 46.02 31.77
CA LEU A 522 31.03 45.73 32.25
C LEU A 522 30.85 46.23 33.66
N HIS A 523 29.74 46.87 33.94
CA HIS A 523 29.34 47.29 35.28
C HIS A 523 28.22 46.41 35.80
N VAL A 524 28.29 46.07 37.07
CA VAL A 524 27.26 45.34 37.77
C VAL A 524 26.70 46.18 38.90
N GLU A 525 25.40 46.42 38.87
CA GLU A 525 24.68 47.15 39.92
C GLU A 525 23.73 46.19 40.64
N GLY A 526 23.82 46.09 41.95
CA GLY A 526 22.96 45.25 42.78
C GLY A 526 23.38 45.24 44.23
N LYS A 527 22.44 44.93 45.13
CA LYS A 527 22.74 44.80 46.56
C LYS A 527 23.26 43.39 46.87
N ASP A 528 24.26 43.36 47.76
CA ASP A 528 24.77 42.08 48.33
C ASP A 528 25.27 41.09 47.28
N ILE A 529 25.84 41.54 46.14
CA ILE A 529 26.48 40.67 45.16
C ILE A 529 27.68 39.99 45.82
N LEU A 530 27.74 38.68 45.72
CA LEU A 530 28.78 37.84 46.29
C LEU A 530 29.77 37.34 45.23
N GLN A 531 29.28 37.09 44.01
CA GLN A 531 30.09 36.58 42.92
C GLN A 531 29.48 36.95 41.57
N VAL A 532 30.35 37.17 40.58
CA VAL A 532 30.01 37.35 39.17
C VAL A 532 30.82 36.35 38.35
N GLU A 533 30.14 35.52 37.60
CA GLU A 533 30.77 34.55 36.72
C GLU A 533 30.30 34.77 35.28
N LEU A 534 31.22 34.66 34.33
CA LEU A 534 30.92 34.69 32.90
C LEU A 534 31.16 33.34 32.30
N PHE A 535 30.21 32.92 31.46
CA PHE A 535 30.26 31.67 30.72
C PHE A 535 30.16 31.99 29.22
N ASN A 536 30.90 31.28 28.40
CA ASN A 536 30.73 31.32 26.95
C ASN A 536 29.47 30.51 26.52
N ILE A 537 29.16 30.53 25.23
CA ILE A 537 27.98 29.84 24.66
C ILE A 537 27.99 28.32 24.83
N VAL A 538 29.15 27.71 25.11
CA VAL A 538 29.27 26.24 25.39
C VAL A 538 29.25 25.95 26.89
N GLY A 539 28.87 26.89 27.72
CA GLY A 539 28.77 26.71 29.18
C GLY A 539 30.11 26.69 29.92
N GLN A 540 31.24 26.97 29.25
CA GLN A 540 32.53 27.00 29.89
C GLN A 540 32.69 28.33 30.62
N LYS A 541 33.07 28.25 31.89
CA LYS A 541 33.37 29.42 32.71
C LYS A 541 34.67 30.10 32.22
N VAL A 542 34.55 31.36 31.77
CA VAL A 542 35.67 32.12 31.21
C VAL A 542 36.15 33.23 32.15
N LEU A 543 35.33 33.63 33.13
CA LEU A 543 35.70 34.64 34.12
C LEU A 543 34.95 34.39 35.44
N SER A 544 35.60 34.59 36.56
CA SER A 544 34.96 34.53 37.89
C SER A 544 35.55 35.65 38.78
N ILE A 545 34.68 36.47 39.38
CA ILE A 545 35.03 37.62 40.20
C ILE A 545 34.25 37.53 41.50
N ASN A 546 34.98 37.71 42.60
CA ASN A 546 34.40 37.61 43.95
C ASN A 546 34.49 38.95 44.71
N GLU A 547 35.12 39.98 44.12
CA GLU A 547 35.29 41.29 44.69
C GLU A 547 35.32 42.32 43.56
N SER A 548 34.97 43.62 43.88
CA SER A 548 35.09 44.76 42.94
C SER A 548 34.23 44.66 41.67
N PHE A 549 32.94 44.49 41.86
CA PHE A 549 31.98 44.31 40.77
C PHE A 549 31.63 45.56 39.98
N GLU A 550 32.13 46.77 40.41
CA GLU A 550 31.75 48.04 39.80
C GLU A 550 32.27 48.22 38.37
N ALA A 551 33.39 47.60 38.00
CA ALA A 551 33.99 47.70 36.67
C ALA A 551 34.82 46.49 36.32
N ILE A 552 34.17 45.52 35.62
CA ILE A 552 34.76 44.26 35.19
C ILE A 552 35.40 44.47 33.83
N GLN A 553 36.70 44.15 33.70
CA GLN A 553 37.42 44.25 32.44
C GLN A 553 37.14 43.02 31.57
N LEU A 554 36.74 43.28 30.34
CA LEU A 554 36.38 42.24 29.35
C LEU A 554 37.41 42.15 28.20
N ASP A 555 38.47 42.95 28.20
CA ASP A 555 39.43 43.10 27.09
C ASP A 555 40.13 41.79 26.68
N GLN A 556 40.10 40.77 27.54
CA GLN A 556 40.70 39.45 27.28
C GLN A 556 39.71 38.45 26.71
N LEU A 557 38.43 38.80 26.63
CA LEU A 557 37.40 37.95 26.11
C LEU A 557 37.13 38.27 24.64
N PRO A 558 37.03 37.25 23.76
CA PRO A 558 36.63 37.44 22.37
C PRO A 558 35.26 38.12 22.22
N ILE A 559 35.07 38.82 21.11
CA ILE A 559 33.76 39.36 20.71
C ILE A 559 32.78 38.17 20.58
N GLY A 560 31.60 38.31 21.18
CA GLY A 560 30.61 37.22 21.15
C GLY A 560 29.54 37.36 22.22
N ILE A 561 28.76 36.27 22.35
CA ILE A 561 27.69 36.14 23.34
C ILE A 561 28.24 35.41 24.56
N TYR A 562 27.91 35.93 25.73
CA TYR A 562 28.26 35.38 27.02
C TYR A 562 27.05 35.37 27.95
N PHE A 563 27.11 34.58 29.00
CA PHE A 563 26.14 34.57 30.10
C PHE A 563 26.84 35.03 31.39
N VAL A 564 26.26 36.02 32.03
CA VAL A 564 26.75 36.58 33.30
C VAL A 564 25.86 36.03 34.41
N ARG A 565 26.41 35.17 35.26
CA ARG A 565 25.79 34.72 36.49
C ARG A 565 26.13 35.63 37.64
N LEU A 566 25.12 36.23 38.25
CA LEU A 566 25.22 37.09 39.40
C LEU A 566 24.71 36.36 40.63
N GLN A 567 25.57 36.04 41.57
CA GLN A 567 25.20 35.45 42.84
C GLN A 567 25.11 36.53 43.93
N SER A 568 23.98 36.62 44.61
CA SER A 568 23.75 37.54 45.72
C SER A 568 23.25 36.79 46.96
N LYS A 569 23.16 37.44 48.11
CA LYS A 569 22.52 36.86 49.30
C LYS A 569 21.04 36.57 49.13
N GLN A 570 20.40 37.10 48.10
CA GLN A 570 18.97 36.99 47.83
C GLN A 570 18.65 35.98 46.71
N GLY A 571 19.67 35.35 46.10
CA GLY A 571 19.53 34.37 45.03
C GLY A 571 20.47 34.62 43.87
N GLU A 572 20.31 33.83 42.82
CA GLU A 572 21.13 33.94 41.60
C GLU A 572 20.31 34.55 40.46
N LYS A 573 21.02 35.23 39.54
CA LYS A 573 20.46 35.78 38.31
C LYS A 573 21.46 35.60 37.17
N THR A 574 20.98 35.05 36.06
CA THR A 574 21.77 34.96 34.83
C THR A 574 21.25 35.94 33.79
N VAL A 575 22.17 36.67 33.15
CA VAL A 575 21.85 37.69 32.14
C VAL A 575 22.72 37.51 30.93
N LYS A 576 22.13 37.57 29.72
CA LYS A 576 22.87 37.55 28.45
C LYS A 576 23.69 38.84 28.32
N LEU A 577 24.96 38.68 27.97
CA LEU A 577 25.89 39.76 27.67
C LEU A 577 26.39 39.63 26.24
N ILE A 578 26.40 40.72 25.49
CA ILE A 578 27.04 40.80 24.17
C ILE A 578 28.32 41.62 24.34
N ILE A 579 29.48 41.07 23.95
CA ILE A 579 30.75 41.76 23.88
C ILE A 579 31.02 42.14 22.42
N GLU A 580 31.26 43.43 22.15
CA GLU A 580 31.57 44.00 20.83
C GLU A 580 33.01 44.48 20.69
#